data_466a5300945a650e705d00e145ba22ef
#
_entry.id   466a5300945a650e705d00e145ba22ef
#
_cell.length_a   1.000
_cell.length_b   1.000
_cell.length_c   1.000
_cell.angle_alpha   90.00
_cell.angle_beta   90.00
_cell.angle_gamma   90.00
#
_symmetry.space_group_name_H-M   'P 1'
#
loop_
_entity.id
_entity.type
_entity.pdbx_description
1 polymer ?
#
loop_
_entity_poly.entity_id
_entity_poly.type
_entity_poly.pdbx_seq_one_letter_code
_entity_poly.pdbx_strand_id
1 'polypeptide(L)'
;MAVNVTSTTRDINELNPLVQVMLNAALDKIKAKKINPLVVETYRPKERQYYLYGQGRSVEACVGAGMPKSYAQKYARSGNKVTWTLNSIHIQRCAVDLIPQRNGKAIWDSNDKETKQIVSIMEFVGFEAGANWSSSPDSPHFQVKGISATGKNFSKSNTTKFVTKMIQRQLQKAGFYKDYAVDGDWGKGTDNAIKQWRKSCGWSSVATIGTKALKKLLSY
;
A
#
# COMPACT_ATOMS: atom_id res chain seq x y z
N MET A 1 24.34 0.68 -11.92
CA MET A 1 23.51 0.97 -13.12
C MET A 1 22.74 2.27 -12.87
N ALA A 2 22.61 3.14 -13.88
CA ALA A 2 21.83 4.36 -13.77
C ALA A 2 20.34 4.03 -13.61
N VAL A 3 19.65 4.76 -12.71
CA VAL A 3 18.19 4.60 -12.50
C VAL A 3 17.45 5.14 -13.72
N ASN A 4 16.55 4.34 -14.30
CA ASN A 4 15.63 4.85 -15.31
C ASN A 4 14.51 5.64 -14.60
N VAL A 5 14.59 6.97 -14.63
CA VAL A 5 13.65 7.84 -13.91
C VAL A 5 12.33 8.04 -14.65
N THR A 6 12.24 7.68 -15.93
CA THR A 6 11.04 7.89 -16.77
C THR A 6 10.10 6.69 -16.80
N SER A 7 10.59 5.49 -16.48
CA SER A 7 9.78 4.27 -16.44
C SER A 7 9.38 3.85 -15.03
N THR A 8 8.23 3.18 -14.92
CA THR A 8 7.72 2.61 -13.67
C THR A 8 8.21 1.19 -13.46
N THR A 9 8.43 0.79 -12.22
CA THR A 9 8.60 -0.61 -11.83
C THR A 9 7.22 -1.20 -11.51
N ARG A 10 6.90 -2.34 -12.11
CA ARG A 10 5.63 -3.07 -11.91
C ARG A 10 5.83 -4.41 -11.20
N ASP A 11 7.06 -4.73 -10.85
CA ASP A 11 7.40 -5.98 -10.19
C ASP A 11 6.91 -5.98 -8.74
N ILE A 12 5.98 -6.88 -8.43
CA ILE A 12 5.42 -7.05 -7.08
C ILE A 12 6.51 -7.51 -6.09
N ASN A 13 7.54 -8.23 -6.56
CA ASN A 13 8.65 -8.68 -5.71
C ASN A 13 9.49 -7.54 -5.15
N GLU A 14 9.41 -6.35 -5.75
CA GLU A 14 10.04 -5.14 -5.25
C GLU A 14 9.34 -4.53 -4.01
N LEU A 15 8.14 -4.98 -3.67
CA LEU A 15 7.42 -4.53 -2.48
C LEU A 15 7.93 -5.20 -1.20
N ASN A 16 7.62 -4.59 -0.05
CA ASN A 16 7.81 -5.24 1.26
C ASN A 16 7.06 -6.59 1.29
N PRO A 17 7.62 -7.67 1.85
CA PRO A 17 7.00 -9.00 1.83
C PRO A 17 5.58 -9.07 2.43
N LEU A 18 5.25 -8.25 3.44
CA LEU A 18 3.89 -8.17 3.97
C LEU A 18 2.93 -7.54 2.95
N VAL A 19 3.38 -6.47 2.27
CA VAL A 19 2.60 -5.79 1.24
C VAL A 19 2.39 -6.69 0.02
N GLN A 20 3.39 -7.50 -0.35
CA GLN A 20 3.23 -8.53 -1.39
C GLN A 20 2.09 -9.51 -1.05
N VAL A 21 2.05 -10.03 0.19
CA VAL A 21 0.99 -10.95 0.63
C VAL A 21 -0.38 -10.28 0.56
N MET A 22 -0.50 -9.03 1.03
CA MET A 22 -1.75 -8.26 0.97
C MET A 22 -2.18 -8.01 -0.48
N LEU A 23 -1.26 -7.57 -1.33
CA LEU A 23 -1.55 -7.28 -2.74
C LEU A 23 -1.98 -8.54 -3.49
N ASN A 24 -1.29 -9.66 -3.31
CA ASN A 24 -1.68 -10.92 -3.95
C ASN A 24 -3.10 -11.35 -3.53
N ALA A 25 -3.43 -11.26 -2.23
CA ALA A 25 -4.78 -11.56 -1.75
C ALA A 25 -5.84 -10.60 -2.35
N ALA A 26 -5.49 -9.32 -2.56
CA ALA A 26 -6.35 -8.37 -3.24
C ALA A 26 -6.54 -8.74 -4.72
N LEU A 27 -5.45 -9.02 -5.43
CA LEU A 27 -5.49 -9.39 -6.85
C LEU A 27 -6.33 -10.64 -7.10
N ASP A 28 -6.25 -11.64 -6.24
CA ASP A 28 -7.09 -12.85 -6.32
C ASP A 28 -8.58 -12.50 -6.15
N LYS A 29 -8.92 -11.63 -5.19
CA LYS A 29 -10.30 -11.16 -4.97
C LYS A 29 -10.81 -10.30 -6.14
N ILE A 30 -9.99 -9.45 -6.71
CA ILE A 30 -10.30 -8.61 -7.89
C ILE A 30 -10.59 -9.49 -9.10
N LYS A 31 -9.72 -10.47 -9.38
CA LYS A 31 -9.90 -11.44 -10.46
C LYS A 31 -11.15 -12.29 -10.29
N ALA A 32 -11.47 -12.70 -9.06
CA ALA A 32 -12.71 -13.42 -8.74
C ALA A 32 -13.98 -12.60 -9.05
N LYS A 33 -13.89 -11.26 -9.08
CA LYS A 33 -14.96 -10.36 -9.58
C LYS A 33 -14.93 -10.15 -11.08
N LYS A 34 -14.09 -10.90 -11.81
CA LYS A 34 -13.88 -10.78 -13.27
C LYS A 34 -13.34 -9.41 -13.71
N ILE A 35 -12.68 -8.69 -12.79
CA ILE A 35 -11.96 -7.46 -13.10
C ILE A 35 -10.53 -7.82 -13.45
N ASN A 36 -10.00 -7.23 -14.55
CA ASN A 36 -8.61 -7.38 -14.93
C ASN A 36 -7.77 -6.25 -14.31
N PRO A 37 -6.94 -6.51 -13.27
CA PRO A 37 -6.13 -5.50 -12.62
C PRO A 37 -4.84 -5.22 -13.40
N LEU A 38 -4.47 -3.95 -13.52
CA LEU A 38 -3.19 -3.49 -14.05
C LEU A 38 -2.38 -2.81 -12.94
N VAL A 39 -1.28 -3.43 -12.53
CA VAL A 39 -0.28 -2.79 -11.67
C VAL A 39 0.46 -1.75 -12.50
N VAL A 40 0.41 -0.49 -12.08
CA VAL A 40 1.02 0.64 -12.79
C VAL A 40 2.40 0.97 -12.23
N GLU A 41 2.54 1.03 -10.91
CA GLU A 41 3.82 1.26 -10.24
C GLU A 41 3.85 0.56 -8.87
N THR A 42 5.00 -0.03 -8.53
CA THR A 42 5.28 -0.64 -7.21
C THR A 42 6.36 0.16 -6.49
N TYR A 43 7.62 -0.30 -6.52
CA TYR A 43 8.73 0.45 -5.97
C TYR A 43 9.09 1.65 -6.84
N ARG A 44 9.36 2.78 -6.20
CA ARG A 44 9.83 4.01 -6.85
C ARG A 44 11.19 4.39 -6.28
N PRO A 45 12.28 4.31 -7.06
CA PRO A 45 13.58 4.80 -6.63
C PRO A 45 13.53 6.29 -6.24
N LYS A 46 14.31 6.67 -5.23
CA LYS A 46 14.34 8.06 -4.74
C LYS A 46 14.65 9.07 -5.86
N GLU A 47 15.54 8.70 -6.79
CA GLU A 47 15.88 9.55 -7.93
C GLU A 47 14.70 9.77 -8.88
N ARG A 48 13.87 8.74 -9.12
CA ARG A 48 12.63 8.89 -9.88
C ARG A 48 11.64 9.81 -9.15
N GLN A 49 11.56 9.75 -7.81
CA GLN A 49 10.73 10.69 -7.06
C GLN A 49 11.21 12.14 -7.23
N TYR A 50 12.52 12.37 -7.26
CA TYR A 50 13.09 13.68 -7.56
C TYR A 50 12.73 14.14 -8.97
N TYR A 51 12.83 13.26 -9.97
CA TYR A 51 12.41 13.54 -11.34
C TYR A 51 10.93 13.97 -11.40
N LEU A 52 10.04 13.22 -10.78
CA LEU A 52 8.60 13.53 -10.75
C LEU A 52 8.31 14.83 -9.99
N TYR A 53 8.98 15.06 -8.87
CA TYR A 53 8.81 16.28 -8.08
C TYR A 53 9.31 17.54 -8.80
N GLY A 54 10.36 17.43 -9.58
CA GLY A 54 10.93 18.53 -10.37
C GLY A 54 10.01 19.05 -11.47
N GLN A 55 9.03 18.24 -11.91
CA GLN A 55 8.09 18.67 -12.95
C GLN A 55 7.19 19.81 -12.42
N GLY A 56 7.07 20.89 -13.20
CA GLY A 56 6.28 22.07 -12.85
C GLY A 56 6.87 22.92 -11.71
N ARG A 57 8.19 22.84 -11.48
CA ARG A 57 8.87 23.59 -10.40
C ARG A 57 10.20 24.19 -10.86
N SER A 58 10.58 25.31 -10.23
CA SER A 58 11.92 25.88 -10.36
C SER A 58 12.95 25.12 -9.51
N VAL A 59 14.24 25.36 -9.81
CA VAL A 59 15.36 24.79 -9.02
C VAL A 59 15.26 25.23 -7.56
N GLU A 60 14.99 26.51 -7.32
CA GLU A 60 14.88 27.09 -5.97
C GLU A 60 13.74 26.47 -5.19
N ALA A 61 12.57 26.28 -5.83
CA ALA A 61 11.42 25.63 -5.19
C ALA A 61 11.72 24.17 -4.83
N CYS A 62 12.44 23.43 -5.68
CA CYS A 62 12.87 22.06 -5.40
C CYS A 62 13.86 22.00 -4.23
N VAL A 63 14.87 22.88 -4.22
CA VAL A 63 15.86 22.95 -3.12
C VAL A 63 15.20 23.38 -1.82
N GLY A 64 14.33 24.39 -1.86
CA GLY A 64 13.57 24.85 -0.66
C GLY A 64 12.69 23.75 -0.06
N ALA A 65 12.23 22.79 -0.86
CA ALA A 65 11.49 21.62 -0.39
C ALA A 65 12.38 20.47 0.14
N GLY A 66 13.71 20.63 0.08
CA GLY A 66 14.68 19.62 0.57
C GLY A 66 15.24 18.67 -0.48
N MET A 67 15.01 18.93 -1.78
CA MET A 67 15.69 18.19 -2.84
C MET A 67 17.17 18.59 -2.90
N PRO A 68 18.13 17.64 -3.01
CA PRO A 68 19.52 18.00 -3.21
C PRO A 68 19.71 18.84 -4.47
N LYS A 69 20.54 19.89 -4.38
CA LYS A 69 20.71 20.90 -5.45
C LYS A 69 21.08 20.27 -6.81
N SER A 70 21.93 19.25 -6.83
CA SER A 70 22.31 18.54 -8.06
C SER A 70 21.11 17.87 -8.75
N TYR A 71 20.18 17.27 -8.00
CA TYR A 71 18.96 16.69 -8.55
C TYR A 71 17.94 17.76 -8.95
N ALA A 72 17.84 18.86 -8.18
CA ALA A 72 17.00 19.98 -8.55
C ALA A 72 17.43 20.58 -9.91
N GLN A 73 18.73 20.84 -10.10
CA GLN A 73 19.29 21.32 -11.38
C GLN A 73 19.06 20.32 -12.53
N LYS A 74 19.13 19.01 -12.24
CA LYS A 74 18.93 17.96 -13.25
C LYS A 74 17.47 17.81 -13.66
N TYR A 75 16.50 17.95 -12.73
CA TYR A 75 15.11 17.54 -12.94
C TYR A 75 14.06 18.65 -12.87
N ALA A 76 14.37 19.85 -12.37
CA ALA A 76 13.43 20.96 -12.40
C ALA A 76 13.07 21.34 -13.85
N ARG A 77 11.79 21.42 -14.15
CA ARG A 77 11.24 21.71 -15.48
C ARG A 77 9.97 22.55 -15.34
N SER A 78 9.72 23.41 -16.32
CA SER A 78 8.41 24.03 -16.51
C SER A 78 7.35 22.98 -16.85
N GLY A 79 6.08 23.27 -16.62
CA GLY A 79 4.95 22.39 -16.91
C GLY A 79 4.06 22.13 -15.71
N ASN A 80 3.31 21.05 -15.73
CA ASN A 80 2.40 20.69 -14.65
C ASN A 80 3.11 19.92 -13.54
N LYS A 81 2.71 20.17 -12.28
CA LYS A 81 3.16 19.38 -11.12
C LYS A 81 2.61 17.97 -11.21
N VAL A 82 3.47 16.95 -11.02
CA VAL A 82 3.12 15.54 -11.12
C VAL A 82 2.97 14.90 -9.75
N THR A 83 3.73 15.36 -8.75
CA THR A 83 3.62 14.89 -7.37
C THR A 83 3.80 16.04 -6.38
N TRP A 84 3.21 15.88 -5.19
CA TRP A 84 3.23 16.91 -4.14
C TRP A 84 4.25 16.64 -3.03
N THR A 85 4.92 15.48 -3.05
CA THR A 85 5.83 15.06 -1.99
C THR A 85 7.19 14.59 -2.51
N LEU A 86 8.23 14.81 -1.72
CA LEU A 86 9.54 14.17 -1.90
C LEU A 86 9.65 12.82 -1.17
N ASN A 87 8.66 12.50 -0.30
CA ASN A 87 8.67 11.34 0.59
C ASN A 87 7.47 10.41 0.30
N SER A 88 7.44 9.85 -0.88
CA SER A 88 6.42 8.88 -1.29
C SER A 88 6.59 7.53 -0.59
N ILE A 89 5.48 6.89 -0.22
CA ILE A 89 5.47 5.53 0.35
C ILE A 89 5.95 4.47 -0.66
N HIS A 90 5.91 4.74 -1.96
CA HIS A 90 6.54 3.91 -2.99
C HIS A 90 8.05 3.72 -2.77
N ILE A 91 8.76 4.75 -2.26
CA ILE A 91 10.20 4.67 -1.93
C ILE A 91 10.44 3.64 -0.81
N GLN A 92 9.47 3.49 0.09
CA GLN A 92 9.51 2.54 1.20
C GLN A 92 9.07 1.12 0.81
N ARG A 93 8.78 0.87 -0.48
CA ARG A 93 8.27 -0.42 -0.97
C ARG A 93 6.92 -0.82 -0.36
N CYS A 94 6.13 0.15 0.09
CA CYS A 94 4.87 -0.06 0.81
C CYS A 94 3.66 0.60 0.14
N ALA A 95 3.77 0.93 -1.15
CA ALA A 95 2.67 1.43 -1.95
C ALA A 95 2.64 0.77 -3.34
N VAL A 96 1.45 0.76 -3.93
CA VAL A 96 1.19 0.28 -5.28
C VAL A 96 0.16 1.17 -5.96
N ASP A 97 0.39 1.50 -7.23
CA ASP A 97 -0.63 2.09 -8.08
C ASP A 97 -1.28 0.97 -8.90
N LEU A 98 -2.61 0.86 -8.78
CA LEU A 98 -3.41 -0.22 -9.35
C LEU A 98 -4.70 0.33 -9.96
N ILE A 99 -5.00 -0.05 -11.20
CA ILE A 99 -6.21 0.35 -11.93
C ILE A 99 -6.83 -0.85 -12.64
N PRO A 100 -8.11 -0.79 -13.04
CA PRO A 100 -8.67 -1.79 -13.93
C PRO A 100 -8.18 -1.60 -15.37
N GLN A 101 -8.21 -2.70 -16.13
CA GLN A 101 -7.93 -2.73 -17.55
C GLN A 101 -9.07 -3.44 -18.28
N ARG A 102 -9.59 -2.83 -19.35
CA ARG A 102 -10.68 -3.39 -20.16
C ARG A 102 -10.29 -3.37 -21.64
N ASN A 103 -10.36 -4.52 -22.29
CA ASN A 103 -9.95 -4.68 -23.70
C ASN A 103 -8.53 -4.15 -23.99
N GLY A 104 -7.58 -4.43 -23.10
CA GLY A 104 -6.20 -3.98 -23.22
C GLY A 104 -5.97 -2.49 -22.88
N LYS A 105 -7.01 -1.72 -22.54
CA LYS A 105 -6.93 -0.29 -22.21
C LYS A 105 -7.04 -0.05 -20.72
N ALA A 106 -6.11 0.74 -20.18
CA ALA A 106 -6.10 1.19 -18.78
C ALA A 106 -7.29 2.13 -18.52
N ILE A 107 -7.99 1.93 -17.39
CA ILE A 107 -9.13 2.75 -16.95
C ILE A 107 -8.65 3.68 -15.84
N TRP A 108 -8.56 4.96 -16.13
CA TRP A 108 -8.11 6.00 -15.19
C TRP A 108 -9.26 6.75 -14.50
N ASP A 109 -10.49 6.49 -14.92
CA ASP A 109 -11.68 7.13 -14.35
C ASP A 109 -11.92 6.62 -12.92
N SER A 110 -11.81 7.53 -11.96
CA SER A 110 -12.10 7.27 -10.54
C SER A 110 -13.57 6.92 -10.27
N ASN A 111 -14.47 7.30 -11.17
CA ASN A 111 -15.90 7.02 -11.06
C ASN A 111 -16.31 5.70 -11.69
N ASP A 112 -15.40 5.05 -12.46
CA ASP A 112 -15.66 3.75 -13.05
C ASP A 112 -16.02 2.71 -11.98
N LYS A 113 -16.97 1.82 -12.29
CA LYS A 113 -17.46 0.80 -11.37
C LYS A 113 -16.37 -0.17 -10.91
N GLU A 114 -15.48 -0.57 -11.83
CA GLU A 114 -14.38 -1.50 -11.50
C GLU A 114 -13.31 -0.82 -10.65
N THR A 115 -13.03 0.48 -10.90
CA THR A 115 -12.14 1.29 -10.04
C THR A 115 -12.68 1.34 -8.60
N LYS A 116 -13.97 1.63 -8.40
CA LYS A 116 -14.58 1.64 -7.07
C LYS A 116 -14.57 0.27 -6.39
N GLN A 117 -14.73 -0.81 -7.15
CA GLN A 117 -14.60 -2.17 -6.62
C GLN A 117 -13.17 -2.51 -6.22
N ILE A 118 -12.17 -2.10 -7.00
CA ILE A 118 -10.75 -2.24 -6.63
C ILE A 118 -10.47 -1.49 -5.32
N VAL A 119 -10.90 -0.23 -5.19
CA VAL A 119 -10.75 0.56 -3.95
C VAL A 119 -11.30 -0.21 -2.75
N SER A 120 -12.54 -0.68 -2.84
CA SER A 120 -13.19 -1.44 -1.76
C SER A 120 -12.42 -2.72 -1.39
N ILE A 121 -11.93 -3.47 -2.38
CA ILE A 121 -11.17 -4.71 -2.13
C ILE A 121 -9.80 -4.40 -1.50
N MET A 122 -9.11 -3.37 -1.97
CA MET A 122 -7.81 -2.97 -1.43
C MET A 122 -7.93 -2.52 0.04
N GLU A 123 -8.96 -1.73 0.38
CA GLU A 123 -9.24 -1.36 1.78
C GLU A 123 -9.64 -2.56 2.62
N PHE A 124 -10.40 -3.51 2.06
CA PHE A 124 -10.77 -4.74 2.75
C PHE A 124 -9.54 -5.55 3.16
N VAL A 125 -8.50 -5.60 2.35
CA VAL A 125 -7.23 -6.30 2.67
C VAL A 125 -6.23 -5.43 3.43
N GLY A 126 -6.58 -4.21 3.82
CA GLY A 126 -5.82 -3.39 4.76
C GLY A 126 -4.99 -2.25 4.16
N PHE A 127 -5.12 -1.96 2.86
CA PHE A 127 -4.53 -0.76 2.27
C PHE A 127 -5.32 0.50 2.64
N GLU A 128 -4.65 1.62 2.74
CA GLU A 128 -5.22 2.95 2.66
C GLU A 128 -5.33 3.35 1.19
N ALA A 129 -6.50 3.73 0.72
CA ALA A 129 -6.72 4.15 -0.66
C ALA A 129 -6.60 5.67 -0.81
N GLY A 130 -5.75 6.13 -1.73
CA GLY A 130 -5.60 7.55 -2.06
C GLY A 130 -6.85 8.17 -2.65
N ALA A 131 -7.72 7.37 -3.27
CA ALA A 131 -9.04 7.81 -3.74
C ALA A 131 -9.90 8.47 -2.65
N ASN A 132 -9.69 8.11 -1.38
CA ASN A 132 -10.47 8.59 -0.23
C ASN A 132 -9.77 9.70 0.56
N TRP A 133 -8.68 10.28 0.05
CA TRP A 133 -8.04 11.41 0.71
C TRP A 133 -8.89 12.67 0.56
N SER A 134 -9.05 13.42 1.65
CA SER A 134 -9.83 14.66 1.69
C SER A 134 -9.20 15.80 0.88
N SER A 135 -7.87 15.80 0.79
CA SER A 135 -7.11 16.73 -0.03
C SER A 135 -6.32 15.95 -1.09
N SER A 136 -6.40 16.39 -2.34
CA SER A 136 -5.70 15.78 -3.48
C SER A 136 -5.93 14.27 -3.60
N PRO A 137 -7.17 13.80 -3.85
CA PRO A 137 -7.46 12.40 -4.08
C PRO A 137 -6.57 11.82 -5.20
N ASP A 138 -6.04 10.62 -4.96
CA ASP A 138 -5.17 9.88 -5.88
C ASP A 138 -5.73 8.47 -6.08
N SER A 139 -6.61 8.33 -7.08
CA SER A 139 -7.43 7.13 -7.29
C SER A 139 -6.63 5.84 -7.50
N PRO A 140 -5.52 5.81 -8.26
CA PRO A 140 -4.76 4.58 -8.45
C PRO A 140 -3.91 4.18 -7.24
N HIS A 141 -3.67 5.10 -6.28
CA HIS A 141 -2.70 4.92 -5.20
C HIS A 141 -3.27 4.14 -4.02
N PHE A 142 -2.53 3.09 -3.60
CA PHE A 142 -2.80 2.30 -2.40
C PHE A 142 -1.54 2.14 -1.58
N GLN A 143 -1.61 2.33 -0.25
CA GLN A 143 -0.43 2.30 0.60
C GLN A 143 -0.66 1.61 1.93
N VAL A 144 0.44 1.12 2.53
CA VAL A 144 0.50 0.60 3.90
C VAL A 144 1.54 1.42 4.66
N LYS A 145 1.08 2.29 5.56
CA LYS A 145 1.96 3.07 6.44
C LYS A 145 2.35 2.25 7.68
N GLY A 146 3.35 2.74 8.44
CA GLY A 146 3.76 2.16 9.71
C GLY A 146 4.83 1.08 9.62
N ILE A 147 5.03 0.47 8.47
CA ILE A 147 6.13 -0.47 8.24
C ILE A 147 7.20 0.14 7.34
N SER A 148 8.46 -0.27 7.54
CA SER A 148 9.58 0.10 6.66
C SER A 148 9.73 -0.89 5.50
N ALA A 149 10.58 -0.57 4.54
CA ALA A 149 10.93 -1.46 3.42
C ALA A 149 11.39 -2.87 3.88
N THR A 150 12.01 -2.96 5.06
CA THR A 150 12.53 -4.20 5.67
C THR A 150 11.69 -4.73 6.82
N GLY A 151 10.52 -4.13 7.09
CA GLY A 151 9.60 -4.56 8.14
C GLY A 151 9.11 -5.99 7.92
N LYS A 152 9.21 -6.85 8.95
CA LYS A 152 8.95 -8.29 8.85
C LYS A 152 7.62 -8.72 9.46
N ASN A 153 6.97 -7.87 10.23
CA ASN A 153 5.70 -8.18 10.89
C ASN A 153 4.91 -6.92 11.22
N PHE A 154 3.59 -7.06 11.34
CA PHE A 154 2.71 -6.08 11.97
C PHE A 154 2.64 -6.33 13.48
N SER A 155 2.61 -5.24 14.24
CA SER A 155 2.43 -5.19 15.69
C SER A 155 1.70 -3.91 16.07
N LYS A 156 1.38 -3.74 17.35
CA LYS A 156 0.76 -2.52 17.88
C LYS A 156 1.52 -1.23 17.51
N SER A 157 2.85 -1.29 17.42
CA SER A 157 3.71 -0.11 17.22
C SER A 157 3.93 0.26 15.76
N ASN A 158 3.60 -0.60 14.81
CA ASN A 158 3.93 -0.41 13.39
C ASN A 158 2.79 -0.78 12.44
N THR A 159 1.56 -0.61 12.88
CA THR A 159 0.36 -0.87 12.10
C THR A 159 -0.47 0.39 11.90
N THR A 160 -1.42 0.36 10.96
CA THR A 160 -2.41 1.40 10.75
C THR A 160 -3.80 0.90 11.11
N LYS A 161 -4.75 1.84 11.24
CA LYS A 161 -6.16 1.50 11.45
C LYS A 161 -6.72 0.57 10.36
N PHE A 162 -6.29 0.72 9.11
CA PHE A 162 -6.69 -0.13 7.99
C PHE A 162 -6.19 -1.57 8.16
N VAL A 163 -4.90 -1.74 8.43
CA VAL A 163 -4.30 -3.06 8.67
C VAL A 163 -4.89 -3.71 9.91
N THR A 164 -5.08 -2.96 10.99
CA THR A 164 -5.67 -3.49 12.23
C THR A 164 -7.09 -3.96 12.00
N LYS A 165 -7.94 -3.17 11.30
CA LYS A 165 -9.31 -3.61 10.92
C LYS A 165 -9.30 -4.88 10.09
N MET A 166 -8.37 -5.01 9.15
CA MET A 166 -8.22 -6.23 8.36
C MET A 166 -7.90 -7.42 9.28
N ILE A 167 -6.91 -7.29 10.16
CA ILE A 167 -6.51 -8.35 11.10
C ILE A 167 -7.69 -8.75 12.00
N GLN A 168 -8.38 -7.77 12.62
CA GLN A 168 -9.54 -8.02 13.48
C GLN A 168 -10.65 -8.75 12.73
N ARG A 169 -11.01 -8.32 11.52
CA ARG A 169 -12.01 -9.02 10.68
C ARG A 169 -11.66 -10.46 10.38
N GLN A 170 -10.41 -10.72 10.04
CA GLN A 170 -9.97 -12.07 9.73
C GLN A 170 -9.91 -12.95 10.99
N LEU A 171 -9.50 -12.41 12.13
CA LEU A 171 -9.57 -13.09 13.43
C LEU A 171 -11.02 -13.38 13.84
N GLN A 172 -11.95 -12.47 13.54
CA GLN A 172 -13.38 -12.66 13.78
C GLN A 172 -13.92 -13.83 12.93
N LYS A 173 -13.59 -13.88 11.64
CA LYS A 173 -13.94 -15.01 10.76
C LYS A 173 -13.32 -16.32 11.23
N ALA A 174 -12.08 -16.29 11.72
CA ALA A 174 -11.40 -17.46 12.30
C ALA A 174 -11.93 -17.86 13.68
N GLY A 175 -12.87 -17.10 14.27
CA GLY A 175 -13.51 -17.41 15.55
C GLY A 175 -12.78 -16.91 16.80
N PHE A 176 -11.74 -16.09 16.65
CA PHE A 176 -10.90 -15.61 17.76
C PHE A 176 -11.14 -14.15 18.18
N TYR A 177 -12.08 -13.44 17.56
CA TYR A 177 -12.38 -12.01 17.84
C TYR A 177 -13.89 -11.75 17.96
N LYS A 178 -14.66 -12.70 18.53
CA LYS A 178 -16.14 -12.66 18.52
C LYS A 178 -16.73 -11.57 19.41
N ASP A 179 -16.08 -11.29 20.55
CA ASP A 179 -16.61 -10.42 21.59
C ASP A 179 -16.14 -8.95 21.46
N TYR A 180 -15.47 -8.62 20.36
CA TYR A 180 -14.88 -7.31 20.14
C TYR A 180 -15.35 -6.67 18.84
N ALA A 181 -15.49 -5.34 18.85
CA ALA A 181 -15.75 -4.57 17.63
C ALA A 181 -14.53 -4.54 16.71
N VAL A 182 -14.78 -4.54 15.40
CA VAL A 182 -13.76 -4.31 14.37
C VAL A 182 -13.57 -2.78 14.22
N ASP A 183 -12.84 -2.17 15.14
CA ASP A 183 -12.65 -0.72 15.27
C ASP A 183 -11.36 -0.20 14.60
N GLY A 184 -10.39 -1.08 14.41
CA GLY A 184 -9.06 -0.74 13.90
C GLY A 184 -8.09 -0.27 14.99
N ASP A 185 -8.45 -0.39 16.25
CA ASP A 185 -7.59 -0.06 17.38
C ASP A 185 -6.91 -1.33 17.91
N TRP A 186 -5.59 -1.33 17.91
CA TRP A 186 -4.80 -2.47 18.38
C TRP A 186 -4.68 -2.44 19.91
N GLY A 187 -5.70 -2.94 20.59
CA GLY A 187 -5.78 -3.06 22.06
C GLY A 187 -5.44 -4.46 22.57
N LYS A 188 -5.67 -4.67 23.87
CA LYS A 188 -5.50 -5.97 24.56
C LYS A 188 -6.34 -7.09 23.92
N GLY A 189 -7.55 -6.77 23.42
CA GLY A 189 -8.41 -7.72 22.73
C GLY A 189 -7.75 -8.27 21.45
N THR A 190 -7.15 -7.37 20.64
CA THR A 190 -6.43 -7.75 19.42
C THR A 190 -5.19 -8.58 19.76
N ASP A 191 -4.40 -8.19 20.77
CA ASP A 191 -3.25 -8.96 21.25
C ASP A 191 -3.64 -10.40 21.65
N ASN A 192 -4.68 -10.53 22.48
CA ASN A 192 -5.13 -11.81 22.98
C ASN A 192 -5.65 -12.71 21.83
N ALA A 193 -6.44 -12.15 20.95
CA ALA A 193 -6.97 -12.86 19.78
C ALA A 193 -5.86 -13.39 18.87
N ILE A 194 -4.85 -12.56 18.57
CA ILE A 194 -3.69 -12.99 17.77
C ILE A 194 -2.95 -14.13 18.48
N LYS A 195 -2.68 -14.01 19.78
CA LYS A 195 -1.98 -15.03 20.55
C LYS A 195 -2.72 -16.35 20.56
N GLN A 196 -4.04 -16.34 20.81
CA GLN A 196 -4.88 -17.54 20.82
C GLN A 196 -4.95 -18.18 19.43
N TRP A 197 -5.18 -17.38 18.38
CA TRP A 197 -5.20 -17.87 17.02
C TRP A 197 -3.85 -18.48 16.60
N ARG A 198 -2.74 -17.83 16.92
CA ARG A 198 -1.41 -18.40 16.64
C ARG A 198 -1.18 -19.72 17.36
N LYS A 199 -1.60 -19.82 18.63
CA LYS A 199 -1.53 -21.07 19.41
C LYS A 199 -2.35 -22.18 18.75
N SER A 200 -3.55 -21.90 18.27
CA SER A 200 -4.38 -22.88 17.52
C SER A 200 -3.76 -23.34 16.20
N CYS A 201 -2.89 -22.52 15.61
CA CYS A 201 -2.09 -22.88 14.43
C CYS A 201 -0.80 -23.65 14.77
N GLY A 202 -0.53 -23.98 16.03
CA GLY A 202 0.72 -24.62 16.47
C GLY A 202 1.94 -23.68 16.46
N TRP A 203 1.73 -22.35 16.52
CA TRP A 203 2.80 -21.35 16.48
C TRP A 203 3.01 -20.70 17.85
N SER A 204 4.17 -20.04 18.01
CA SER A 204 4.46 -19.27 19.23
C SER A 204 3.39 -18.22 19.52
N SER A 205 2.99 -18.09 20.80
CA SER A 205 1.93 -17.18 21.26
C SER A 205 2.47 -15.76 21.45
N VAL A 206 2.65 -15.05 20.33
CA VAL A 206 3.10 -13.66 20.29
C VAL A 206 2.07 -12.79 19.56
N ALA A 207 1.96 -11.51 19.95
CA ALA A 207 1.02 -10.55 19.36
C ALA A 207 1.63 -9.86 18.11
N THR A 208 2.09 -10.66 17.14
CA THR A 208 2.64 -10.15 15.87
C THR A 208 2.16 -10.97 14.69
N ILE A 209 2.04 -10.34 13.54
CA ILE A 209 1.61 -10.96 12.27
C ILE A 209 2.72 -10.81 11.25
N GLY A 210 3.55 -11.84 11.10
CA GLY A 210 4.54 -11.94 10.03
C GLY A 210 3.94 -12.51 8.73
N THR A 211 4.73 -12.64 7.69
CA THR A 211 4.30 -13.03 6.32
C THR A 211 3.53 -14.34 6.29
N LYS A 212 4.05 -15.40 6.95
CA LYS A 212 3.37 -16.71 7.05
C LYS A 212 2.01 -16.60 7.75
N ALA A 213 1.98 -15.88 8.87
CA ALA A 213 0.76 -15.65 9.62
C ALA A 213 -0.26 -14.82 8.85
N LEU A 214 0.19 -13.77 8.17
CA LEU A 214 -0.65 -12.92 7.33
C LEU A 214 -1.28 -13.69 6.16
N LYS A 215 -0.49 -14.52 5.47
CA LYS A 215 -1.00 -15.38 4.39
C LYS A 215 -2.08 -16.34 4.90
N LYS A 216 -1.87 -16.99 6.05
CA LYS A 216 -2.87 -17.86 6.68
C LYS A 216 -4.11 -17.06 7.11
N LEU A 217 -3.93 -15.88 7.68
CA LEU A 217 -5.04 -15.04 8.16
C LEU A 217 -5.92 -14.55 7.00
N LEU A 218 -5.33 -14.17 5.87
CA LEU A 218 -6.06 -13.72 4.68
C LEU A 218 -6.76 -14.86 3.91
N SER A 219 -6.54 -16.12 4.26
CA SER A 219 -7.22 -17.28 3.67
C SER A 219 -8.59 -17.59 4.29
N TYR A 220 -8.99 -16.93 5.39
CA TYR A 220 -10.33 -16.97 5.94
C TYR A 220 -11.23 -15.96 5.22
#